data_15736620c87bf92f2dfb4019f6920899
#
_entry.id   15736620c87bf92f2dfb4019f6920899
#
_cell.length_a   1.000
_cell.length_b   1.000
_cell.length_c   1.000
_cell.angle_alpha   90.00
_cell.angle_beta   90.00
_cell.angle_gamma   90.00
#
_symmetry.space_group_name_H-M   'P 1'
#
loop_
_entity.id
_entity.type
_entity.pdbx_description
1 polymer ?
#
loop_
_entity_poly.entity_id
_entity_poly.type
_entity_poly.pdbx_seq_one_letter_code
_entity_poly.pdbx_strand_id
1 'polypeptide(L)'
;MRREEFTFKSKDGTSDIHAVKWMPDNGSYKAVFQIAHGMIEYIERYEPFAEFMTEHGFMVVGHDHIGHGHSVKSDNDYGYFPKDDPSGVLVSDMHTLRTIIQKENPDMPYFMFGHSMGSYMLRKYLSIYANGISGALICGTGYVPAHTTGFGLFLTGLAAKIHGGHYRSQMITN
;
A
#
# COMPACT_ATOMS: atom_id res chain seq x y z
N MET A 1 -3.00 21.26 8.74
CA MET A 1 -2.68 20.29 7.65
C MET A 1 -3.78 20.32 6.60
N ARG A 2 -3.45 20.51 5.33
CA ARG A 2 -4.39 20.35 4.19
C ARG A 2 -4.43 18.91 3.77
N ARG A 3 -5.62 18.38 3.52
CA ARG A 3 -5.87 17.03 3.03
C ARG A 3 -6.53 17.07 1.65
N GLU A 4 -6.04 16.27 0.72
CA GLU A 4 -6.62 16.09 -0.60
C GLU A 4 -6.78 14.60 -0.89
N GLU A 5 -7.92 14.21 -1.43
CA GLU A 5 -8.21 12.84 -1.86
C GLU A 5 -8.32 12.79 -3.38
N PHE A 6 -7.85 11.73 -3.97
CA PHE A 6 -7.96 11.47 -5.40
C PHE A 6 -7.98 9.97 -5.68
N THR A 7 -8.28 9.62 -6.90
CA THR A 7 -8.23 8.22 -7.36
C THR A 7 -7.36 8.08 -8.59
N PHE A 8 -6.80 6.89 -8.76
CA PHE A 8 -6.11 6.51 -10.00
C PHE A 8 -6.44 5.06 -10.36
N LYS A 9 -6.23 4.70 -11.63
CA LYS A 9 -6.49 3.33 -12.11
C LYS A 9 -5.41 2.37 -11.62
N SER A 10 -5.83 1.25 -11.04
CA SER A 10 -4.93 0.17 -10.68
C SER A 10 -4.32 -0.49 -11.92
N LYS A 11 -3.17 -1.12 -11.73
CA LYS A 11 -2.53 -1.97 -12.74
C LYS A 11 -3.37 -3.18 -13.12
N ASP A 12 -4.35 -3.59 -12.31
CA ASP A 12 -5.32 -4.65 -12.66
C ASP A 12 -6.26 -4.26 -13.82
N GLY A 13 -6.26 -2.98 -14.24
CA GLY A 13 -7.05 -2.43 -15.33
C GLY A 13 -8.53 -2.22 -15.02
N THR A 14 -9.01 -2.60 -13.85
CA THR A 14 -10.45 -2.58 -13.51
C THR A 14 -10.79 -1.82 -12.25
N SER A 15 -9.85 -1.72 -11.30
CA SER A 15 -10.08 -1.10 -10.00
C SER A 15 -9.64 0.36 -9.98
N ASP A 16 -10.37 1.17 -9.22
CA ASP A 16 -9.96 2.52 -8.84
C ASP A 16 -9.28 2.46 -7.47
N ILE A 17 -8.11 3.06 -7.37
CA ILE A 17 -7.32 3.12 -6.17
C ILE A 17 -7.51 4.49 -5.51
N HIS A 18 -8.02 4.49 -4.29
CA HIS A 18 -8.17 5.67 -3.46
C HIS A 18 -6.81 6.07 -2.88
N ALA A 19 -6.50 7.35 -2.95
CA ALA A 19 -5.27 7.92 -2.43
C ALA A 19 -5.53 9.22 -1.67
N VAL A 20 -4.70 9.46 -0.68
CA VAL A 20 -4.75 10.67 0.16
C VAL A 20 -3.39 11.35 0.15
N LYS A 21 -3.42 12.66 0.08
CA LYS A 21 -2.25 13.55 0.16
C LYS A 21 -2.47 14.54 1.29
N TRP A 22 -1.53 14.61 2.23
CA TRP A 22 -1.51 15.55 3.35
C TRP A 22 -0.32 16.50 3.18
N MET A 23 -0.58 17.78 3.33
CA MET A 23 0.41 18.84 3.11
C MET A 23 0.39 19.86 4.26
N PRO A 24 1.54 20.49 4.57
CA PRO A 24 1.54 21.66 5.47
C PRO A 24 0.57 22.75 5.02
N ASP A 25 -0.06 23.46 5.95
CA ASP A 25 -1.03 24.52 5.64
C ASP A 25 -0.44 25.64 4.79
N ASN A 26 0.83 25.97 4.99
CA ASN A 26 1.55 26.98 4.23
C ASN A 26 1.93 26.53 2.80
N GLY A 27 1.68 25.27 2.45
CA GLY A 27 1.97 24.70 1.14
C GLY A 27 3.46 24.46 0.86
N SER A 28 4.35 24.67 1.84
CA SER A 28 5.79 24.45 1.69
C SER A 28 6.23 23.18 2.39
N TYR A 29 6.97 22.33 1.71
CA TYR A 29 7.54 21.09 2.24
C TYR A 29 8.90 20.82 1.62
N LYS A 30 9.73 20.08 2.33
CA LYS A 30 11.13 19.78 1.97
C LYS A 30 11.34 18.40 1.35
N ALA A 31 10.34 17.53 1.47
CA ALA A 31 10.39 16.16 0.96
C ALA A 31 8.99 15.54 0.89
N VAL A 32 8.87 14.47 0.11
CA VAL A 32 7.68 13.61 0.04
C VAL A 32 7.92 12.33 0.84
N PHE A 33 6.89 11.89 1.56
CA PHE A 33 6.89 10.66 2.35
C PHE A 33 5.69 9.79 1.96
N GLN A 34 5.94 8.71 1.21
CA GLN A 34 4.89 7.79 0.76
C GLN A 34 4.74 6.62 1.73
N ILE A 35 3.51 6.32 2.12
CA ILE A 35 3.13 5.23 3.02
C ILE A 35 2.53 4.08 2.24
N ALA A 36 3.00 2.85 2.53
CA ALA A 36 2.40 1.58 2.15
C ALA A 36 1.91 0.88 3.43
N HIS A 37 0.60 0.82 3.61
CA HIS A 37 -0.03 0.28 4.82
C HIS A 37 0.02 -1.25 4.90
N GLY A 38 -0.31 -1.82 6.07
CA GLY A 38 -0.35 -3.25 6.32
C GLY A 38 -1.66 -3.92 5.86
N MET A 39 -1.74 -5.24 6.08
CA MET A 39 -2.97 -6.00 5.86
C MET A 39 -4.04 -5.59 6.89
N ILE A 40 -5.31 -5.55 6.46
CA ILE A 40 -6.46 -5.16 7.30
C ILE A 40 -6.29 -3.73 7.87
N GLU A 41 -5.60 -2.88 7.12
CA GLU A 41 -5.45 -1.46 7.38
C GLU A 41 -5.99 -0.64 6.21
N TYR A 42 -5.97 0.66 6.33
CA TYR A 42 -6.33 1.63 5.30
C TYR A 42 -5.52 2.92 5.51
N ILE A 43 -5.42 3.73 4.49
CA ILE A 43 -4.46 4.84 4.49
C ILE A 43 -4.79 5.93 5.51
N GLU A 44 -6.07 6.21 5.78
CA GLU A 44 -6.45 7.25 6.73
C GLU A 44 -6.09 6.92 8.19
N ARG A 45 -5.84 5.64 8.50
CA ARG A 45 -5.31 5.24 9.82
C ARG A 45 -3.98 5.94 10.15
N TYR A 46 -3.26 6.38 9.14
CA TYR A 46 -1.99 7.09 9.28
C TYR A 46 -2.14 8.61 9.39
N GLU A 47 -3.37 9.15 9.43
CA GLU A 47 -3.60 10.59 9.51
C GLU A 47 -2.92 11.27 10.71
N PRO A 48 -2.93 10.72 11.94
CA PRO A 48 -2.19 11.32 13.06
C PRO A 48 -0.67 11.34 12.82
N PHE A 49 -0.13 10.33 12.16
CA PHE A 49 1.28 10.32 11.76
C PHE A 49 1.56 11.32 10.63
N ALA A 50 0.65 11.46 9.68
CA ALA A 50 0.75 12.44 8.60
C ALA A 50 0.69 13.87 9.14
N GLU A 51 -0.14 14.14 10.15
CA GLU A 51 -0.18 15.42 10.85
C GLU A 51 1.18 15.77 11.45
N PHE A 52 1.74 14.87 12.25
CA PHE A 52 3.09 15.02 12.81
C PHE A 52 4.14 15.29 11.71
N MET A 53 4.12 14.55 10.63
CA MET A 53 5.09 14.69 9.54
C MET A 53 4.92 16.02 8.79
N THR A 54 3.68 16.49 8.59
CA THR A 54 3.43 17.78 7.92
C THR A 54 3.88 18.97 8.78
N GLU A 55 3.76 18.89 10.10
CA GLU A 55 4.32 19.88 11.04
C GLU A 55 5.87 19.95 10.93
N HIS A 56 6.50 18.83 10.53
CA HIS A 56 7.94 18.74 10.31
C HIS A 56 8.38 19.02 8.87
N GLY A 57 7.45 19.55 8.05
CA GLY A 57 7.74 20.00 6.68
C GLY A 57 7.83 18.87 5.65
N PHE A 58 7.06 17.80 5.80
CA PHE A 58 6.91 16.76 4.80
C PHE A 58 5.52 16.83 4.15
N MET A 59 5.46 16.58 2.84
CA MET A 59 4.22 16.09 2.23
C MET A 59 4.12 14.60 2.53
N VAL A 60 2.99 14.13 3.03
CA VAL A 60 2.71 12.71 3.21
C VAL A 60 1.69 12.27 2.18
N VAL A 61 1.89 11.10 1.59
CA VAL A 61 0.97 10.53 0.60
C VAL A 61 0.87 9.03 0.81
N GLY A 62 -0.29 8.49 0.49
CA GLY A 62 -0.48 7.05 0.49
C GLY A 62 -1.78 6.69 -0.21
N HIS A 63 -2.01 5.40 -0.41
CA HIS A 63 -3.21 4.89 -1.03
C HIS A 63 -3.70 3.65 -0.30
N ASP A 64 -4.98 3.38 -0.41
CA ASP A 64 -5.54 2.09 -0.02
C ASP A 64 -5.12 1.04 -1.04
N HIS A 65 -4.44 -0.01 -0.59
CA HIS A 65 -4.15 -1.14 -1.46
C HIS A 65 -5.45 -1.75 -2.00
N ILE A 66 -5.40 -2.31 -3.21
CA ILE A 66 -6.55 -3.01 -3.77
C ILE A 66 -7.11 -4.02 -2.75
N GLY A 67 -8.43 -4.06 -2.60
CA GLY A 67 -9.09 -4.87 -1.58
C GLY A 67 -9.06 -4.29 -0.16
N HIS A 68 -8.65 -3.03 0.00
CA HIS A 68 -8.58 -2.36 1.30
C HIS A 68 -9.21 -0.96 1.25
N GLY A 69 -9.62 -0.45 2.41
CA GLY A 69 -10.14 0.91 2.57
C GLY A 69 -11.21 1.26 1.53
N HIS A 70 -11.03 2.38 0.86
CA HIS A 70 -11.91 2.86 -0.21
C HIS A 70 -11.55 2.33 -1.61
N SER A 71 -10.52 1.46 -1.72
CA SER A 71 -10.15 0.78 -2.97
C SER A 71 -10.89 -0.54 -3.17
N VAL A 72 -12.11 -0.65 -2.64
CA VAL A 72 -13.03 -1.77 -2.83
C VAL A 72 -14.28 -1.32 -3.58
N LYS A 73 -14.86 -2.21 -4.38
CA LYS A 73 -16.12 -1.93 -5.09
C LYS A 73 -17.34 -2.32 -4.26
N SER A 74 -17.16 -3.29 -3.37
CA SER A 74 -18.19 -3.80 -2.48
C SER A 74 -17.58 -4.42 -1.23
N ASP A 75 -18.42 -4.66 -0.19
CA ASP A 75 -17.98 -5.32 1.04
C ASP A 75 -17.42 -6.73 0.83
N ASN A 76 -17.81 -7.37 -0.27
CA ASN A 76 -17.30 -8.70 -0.63
C ASN A 76 -15.84 -8.68 -1.12
N ASP A 77 -15.34 -7.51 -1.52
CA ASP A 77 -13.99 -7.37 -2.08
C ASP A 77 -12.94 -7.08 -1.02
N TYR A 78 -13.34 -6.82 0.24
CA TYR A 78 -12.37 -6.61 1.32
C TYR A 78 -11.45 -7.82 1.52
N GLY A 79 -10.14 -7.56 1.50
CA GLY A 79 -9.08 -8.56 1.63
C GLY A 79 -8.85 -9.39 0.36
N TYR A 80 -9.52 -9.05 -0.75
CA TYR A 80 -9.37 -9.75 -2.02
C TYR A 80 -8.33 -9.07 -2.90
N PHE A 81 -7.37 -9.85 -3.36
CA PHE A 81 -6.32 -9.42 -4.28
C PHE A 81 -6.56 -10.00 -5.68
N PRO A 82 -6.04 -9.35 -6.74
CA PRO A 82 -6.06 -9.91 -8.08
C PRO A 82 -5.47 -11.33 -8.10
N LYS A 83 -6.08 -12.21 -8.89
CA LYS A 83 -5.66 -13.60 -8.97
C LYS A 83 -4.27 -13.75 -9.59
N ASP A 84 -4.01 -12.94 -10.61
CA ASP A 84 -2.75 -12.98 -11.36
C ASP A 84 -1.79 -11.92 -10.81
N ASP A 85 -0.61 -12.34 -10.38
CA ASP A 85 0.48 -11.52 -9.82
C ASP A 85 0.03 -10.42 -8.83
N PRO A 86 -0.66 -10.77 -7.73
CA PRO A 86 -1.17 -9.78 -6.78
C PRO A 86 -0.08 -8.84 -6.26
N SER A 87 1.10 -9.35 -5.96
CA SER A 87 2.21 -8.54 -5.46
C SER A 87 2.80 -7.61 -6.52
N GLY A 88 2.76 -7.99 -7.79
CA GLY A 88 3.16 -7.13 -8.90
C GLY A 88 2.17 -6.00 -9.12
N VAL A 89 0.88 -6.26 -9.00
CA VAL A 89 -0.17 -5.23 -9.07
C VAL A 89 0.02 -4.21 -7.95
N LEU A 90 0.15 -4.65 -6.69
CA LEU A 90 0.33 -3.73 -5.55
C LEU A 90 1.58 -2.85 -5.72
N VAL A 91 2.69 -3.43 -6.11
CA VAL A 91 3.96 -2.70 -6.33
C VAL A 91 3.84 -1.71 -7.48
N SER A 92 3.11 -2.08 -8.55
CA SER A 92 2.86 -1.19 -9.68
C SER A 92 1.96 -0.02 -9.29
N ASP A 93 0.96 -0.24 -8.45
CA ASP A 93 0.08 0.81 -7.93
C ASP A 93 0.85 1.78 -7.02
N MET A 94 1.75 1.27 -6.17
CA MET A 94 2.69 2.11 -5.41
C MET A 94 3.55 2.98 -6.34
N HIS A 95 3.99 2.43 -7.48
CA HIS A 95 4.79 3.16 -8.46
C HIS A 95 3.97 4.17 -9.25
N THR A 96 2.73 3.85 -9.56
CA THR A 96 1.79 4.79 -10.19
C THR A 96 1.57 6.01 -9.32
N LEU A 97 1.29 5.80 -8.02
CA LEU A 97 1.17 6.90 -7.06
C LEU A 97 2.44 7.75 -7.01
N ARG A 98 3.61 7.11 -6.87
CA ARG A 98 4.88 7.85 -6.90
C ARG A 98 5.04 8.68 -8.16
N THR A 99 4.73 8.13 -9.31
CA THR A 99 4.85 8.81 -10.61
C THR A 99 3.96 10.05 -10.68
N ILE A 100 2.72 9.95 -10.19
CA ILE A 100 1.79 11.08 -10.09
C ILE A 100 2.39 12.18 -9.22
N ILE A 101 2.84 11.84 -8.02
CA ILE A 101 3.38 12.81 -7.06
C ILE A 101 4.70 13.41 -7.53
N GLN A 102 5.60 12.64 -8.11
CA GLN A 102 6.87 13.15 -8.63
C GLN A 102 6.71 14.05 -9.85
N LYS A 103 5.68 13.86 -10.67
CA LYS A 103 5.36 14.77 -11.77
C LYS A 103 4.99 16.17 -11.27
N GLU A 104 4.32 16.26 -10.12
CA GLU A 104 4.01 17.53 -9.44
C GLU A 104 5.23 18.09 -8.68
N ASN A 105 6.19 17.23 -8.32
CA ASN A 105 7.32 17.54 -7.44
C ASN A 105 8.63 16.92 -7.96
N PRO A 106 9.14 17.33 -9.13
CA PRO A 106 10.21 16.61 -9.85
C PRO A 106 11.53 16.53 -9.09
N ASP A 107 11.87 17.53 -8.31
CA ASP A 107 13.17 17.64 -7.63
C ASP A 107 13.11 17.37 -6.12
N MET A 108 11.95 16.95 -5.62
CA MET A 108 11.77 16.70 -4.19
C MET A 108 12.38 15.37 -3.76
N PRO A 109 13.14 15.34 -2.65
CA PRO A 109 13.55 14.08 -2.03
C PRO A 109 12.33 13.23 -1.72
N TYR A 110 12.42 11.93 -2.07
CA TYR A 110 11.29 11.00 -1.96
C TYR A 110 11.63 9.86 -1.00
N PHE A 111 10.88 9.76 0.07
CA PHE A 111 11.01 8.71 1.07
C PHE A 111 9.81 7.77 1.00
N MET A 112 10.04 6.49 1.33
CA MET A 112 8.97 5.50 1.40
C MET A 112 8.97 4.80 2.76
N PHE A 113 7.79 4.52 3.25
CA PHE A 113 7.54 3.77 4.47
C PHE A 113 6.63 2.58 4.16
N GLY A 114 6.98 1.40 4.64
CA GLY A 114 6.15 0.21 4.55
C GLY A 114 5.99 -0.45 5.91
N HIS A 115 4.74 -0.68 6.31
CA HIS A 115 4.39 -1.37 7.55
C HIS A 115 3.82 -2.75 7.29
N SER A 116 4.26 -3.77 8.02
CA SER A 116 3.74 -5.14 7.95
C SER A 116 3.69 -5.64 6.48
N MET A 117 2.53 -5.96 5.91
CA MET A 117 2.38 -6.32 4.49
C MET A 117 3.02 -5.26 3.58
N GLY A 118 2.78 -3.96 3.83
CA GLY A 118 3.40 -2.88 3.08
C GLY A 118 4.94 -2.91 3.12
N SER A 119 5.54 -3.44 4.19
CA SER A 119 6.99 -3.60 4.28
C SER A 119 7.52 -4.66 3.30
N TYR A 120 6.80 -5.75 3.09
CA TYR A 120 7.14 -6.76 2.08
C TYR A 120 6.99 -6.19 0.66
N MET A 121 5.92 -5.42 0.43
CA MET A 121 5.69 -4.75 -0.85
C MET A 121 6.76 -3.70 -1.13
N LEU A 122 7.17 -2.92 -0.11
CA LEU A 122 8.27 -1.96 -0.25
C LEU A 122 9.60 -2.64 -0.57
N ARG A 123 9.91 -3.79 0.04
CA ARG A 123 11.12 -4.56 -0.30
C ARG A 123 11.10 -5.02 -1.77
N LYS A 124 9.96 -5.56 -2.25
CA LYS A 124 9.78 -5.90 -3.67
C LYS A 124 9.87 -4.65 -4.56
N TYR A 125 9.26 -3.55 -4.14
CA TYR A 125 9.32 -2.27 -4.85
C TYR A 125 10.77 -1.80 -5.05
N LEU A 126 11.58 -1.80 -3.99
CA LEU A 126 12.97 -1.37 -4.03
C LEU A 126 13.85 -2.26 -4.93
N SER A 127 13.51 -3.54 -5.09
CA SER A 127 14.22 -4.41 -6.03
C SER A 127 13.99 -4.06 -7.50
N ILE A 128 12.94 -3.27 -7.81
CA ILE A 128 12.53 -2.93 -9.18
C ILE A 128 12.69 -1.42 -9.45
N TYR A 129 12.29 -0.57 -8.51
CA TYR A 129 12.09 0.86 -8.68
C TYR A 129 12.89 1.73 -7.69
N ALA A 130 14.06 1.27 -7.25
CA ALA A 130 14.85 2.00 -6.23
C ALA A 130 15.36 3.38 -6.69
N ASN A 131 15.54 3.57 -8.00
CA ASN A 131 16.09 4.83 -8.54
C ASN A 131 15.24 6.04 -8.11
N GLY A 132 15.93 7.09 -7.60
CA GLY A 132 15.30 8.33 -7.15
C GLY A 132 14.56 8.21 -5.80
N ILE A 133 14.75 7.13 -5.04
CA ILE A 133 14.36 7.02 -3.64
C ILE A 133 15.49 7.52 -2.76
N SER A 134 15.19 8.54 -1.93
CA SER A 134 16.15 9.15 -0.99
C SER A 134 16.33 8.32 0.28
N GLY A 135 15.34 7.52 0.65
CA GLY A 135 15.39 6.62 1.79
C GLY A 135 14.13 5.78 1.93
N ALA A 136 14.25 4.64 2.61
CA ALA A 136 13.14 3.73 2.87
C ALA A 136 13.15 3.24 4.31
N LEU A 137 11.97 3.26 4.95
CA LEU A 137 11.74 2.72 6.29
C LEU A 137 10.90 1.45 6.17
N ILE A 138 11.45 0.35 6.62
CA ILE A 138 10.85 -0.98 6.55
C ILE A 138 10.49 -1.41 7.97
N CYS A 139 9.20 -1.35 8.32
CA CYS A 139 8.71 -1.57 9.67
C CYS A 139 7.83 -2.83 9.75
N GLY A 140 8.01 -3.62 10.82
CA GLY A 140 7.22 -4.84 11.01
C GLY A 140 7.44 -5.91 9.93
N THR A 141 8.61 -5.90 9.29
CA THR A 141 8.99 -6.92 8.29
C THR A 141 9.50 -8.20 8.97
N GLY A 142 9.50 -9.28 8.24
CA GLY A 142 9.99 -10.56 8.72
C GLY A 142 10.49 -11.46 7.59
N TYR A 143 10.85 -12.67 7.96
CA TYR A 143 11.16 -13.76 7.05
C TYR A 143 10.27 -14.96 7.37
N VAL A 144 9.56 -15.46 6.37
CA VAL A 144 8.77 -16.70 6.49
C VAL A 144 9.45 -17.76 5.64
N PRO A 145 9.87 -18.88 6.23
CA PRO A 145 10.48 -19.97 5.49
C PRO A 145 9.57 -20.51 4.38
N ALA A 146 10.16 -20.88 3.24
CA ALA A 146 9.40 -21.33 2.07
C ALA A 146 8.50 -22.55 2.34
N HIS A 147 8.94 -23.48 3.22
CA HIS A 147 8.14 -24.64 3.60
C HIS A 147 6.88 -24.25 4.41
N THR A 148 6.97 -23.24 5.29
CA THR A 148 5.83 -22.73 6.05
C THR A 148 4.83 -22.04 5.11
N THR A 149 5.34 -21.20 4.20
CA THR A 149 4.53 -20.55 3.17
C THR A 149 3.87 -21.57 2.26
N GLY A 150 4.62 -22.60 1.80
CA GLY A 150 4.09 -23.67 0.95
C GLY A 150 2.99 -24.48 1.64
N PHE A 151 3.14 -24.80 2.91
CA PHE A 151 2.12 -25.50 3.68
C PHE A 151 0.86 -24.62 3.87
N GLY A 152 1.02 -23.33 4.17
CA GLY A 152 -0.09 -22.38 4.26
C GLY A 152 -0.86 -22.27 2.94
N LEU A 153 -0.15 -22.15 1.81
CA LEU A 153 -0.77 -22.11 0.48
C LEU A 153 -1.51 -23.39 0.12
N PHE A 154 -0.99 -24.55 0.53
CA PHE A 154 -1.67 -25.85 0.35
C PHE A 154 -2.99 -25.88 1.12
N LEU A 155 -2.99 -25.49 2.41
CA LEU A 155 -4.20 -25.49 3.24
C LEU A 155 -5.24 -24.49 2.73
N THR A 156 -4.82 -23.27 2.40
CA THR A 156 -5.73 -22.24 1.87
C THR A 156 -6.28 -22.64 0.49
N GLY A 157 -5.47 -23.26 -0.35
CA GLY A 157 -5.90 -23.80 -1.64
C GLY A 157 -6.95 -24.92 -1.51
N LEU A 158 -6.80 -25.79 -0.51
CA LEU A 158 -7.79 -26.83 -0.21
C LEU A 158 -9.10 -26.22 0.30
N ALA A 159 -9.02 -25.25 1.21
CA ALA A 159 -10.19 -24.53 1.71
C ALA A 159 -10.93 -23.80 0.57
N ALA A 160 -10.20 -23.14 -0.33
CA ALA A 160 -10.77 -22.46 -1.49
C ALA A 160 -11.46 -23.43 -2.47
N LYS A 161 -10.95 -24.64 -2.63
CA LYS A 161 -11.64 -25.68 -3.45
C LYS A 161 -12.93 -26.16 -2.83
N ILE A 162 -13.03 -26.23 -1.51
CA ILE A 162 -14.22 -26.74 -0.80
C ILE A 162 -15.27 -25.64 -0.65
N HIS A 163 -14.86 -24.42 -0.31
CA HIS A 163 -15.77 -23.34 0.08
C HIS A 163 -15.86 -22.20 -0.95
N GLY A 164 -15.05 -22.25 -2.02
CA GLY A 164 -14.93 -21.18 -3.02
C GLY A 164 -13.85 -20.17 -2.70
N GLY A 165 -13.38 -19.45 -3.73
CA GLY A 165 -12.24 -18.53 -3.61
C GLY A 165 -12.48 -17.28 -2.75
N HIS A 166 -13.73 -16.94 -2.47
CA HIS A 166 -14.10 -15.81 -1.60
C HIS A 166 -14.41 -16.21 -0.15
N TYR A 167 -14.12 -17.48 0.22
CA TYR A 167 -14.37 -17.96 1.57
C TYR A 167 -13.49 -17.26 2.59
N ARG A 168 -14.12 -16.61 3.57
CA ARG A 168 -13.46 -15.99 4.71
C ARG A 168 -13.42 -16.97 5.87
N SER A 169 -12.26 -17.54 6.15
CA SER A 169 -12.09 -18.49 7.24
C SER A 169 -11.98 -17.78 8.58
N GLN A 170 -12.95 -17.96 9.46
CA GLN A 170 -12.90 -17.44 10.83
C GLN A 170 -11.69 -17.96 11.63
N MET A 171 -11.16 -19.13 11.26
CA MET A 171 -9.97 -19.71 11.90
C MET A 171 -8.68 -18.99 11.53
N ILE A 172 -8.66 -18.23 10.42
CA ILE A 172 -7.49 -17.47 9.97
C ILE A 172 -7.61 -15.98 10.36
N THR A 173 -8.83 -15.51 10.61
CA THR A 173 -9.12 -14.10 10.93
C THR A 173 -9.18 -13.81 12.44
N ASN A 174 -9.19 -14.82 13.29
CA ASN A 174 -9.03 -14.75 14.73
C ASN A 174 -7.63 -15.19 15.14
#